data_80a76497378bebea8c83fc3005c4e79e
#
_entry.id   80a76497378bebea8c83fc3005c4e79e
#
_cell.length_a   1.000
_cell.length_b   1.000
_cell.length_c   1.000
_cell.angle_alpha   90.00
_cell.angle_beta   90.00
_cell.angle_gamma   90.00
#
_symmetry.space_group_name_H-M   'P 1'
#
loop_
_entity.id
_entity.type
_entity.pdbx_description
1 polymer ?
#
loop_
_entity_poly.entity_id
_entity_poly.type
_entity_poly.pdbx_seq_one_letter_code
_entity_poly.pdbx_strand_id
1 'polypeptide(L)'
;MKYIKIVLIFFFAVITNVKAYSKAPVDITKLDVYEIQEAIDNGYLTYELLIQLYLDRIEAYDSNYNAIISINEEALNEAKKCDLEYEEQGRPNVLWCLPIIVKDNIDVKGMATTVGAKALADSFPNEDAMVIKKLKEKGMIILAKSNMSQYAFKAGSSVSSYGTVHNAYNLAYSSYGSSGGSAVAVALQYAPFALGTDTNSSLRAPAAANNVIGFRSTLNLIDTKGIVAYDITRDVVGPISKSVAENALILETLTGNSYDVSDSTFEGKTIAVLDQFLYGDSSIGGIATSSTYSEIVRLFEDALIKMEEAGANIIHLEDFYSYKYELAGNNTMGGWTMCHAFNDYIKGTSSKISSFYELAAASGNIYSLWNNYDKCSVNISYTKTMENKKEEYRNYVNTIFEKYAIDAIVYPNSKNKLLKTNESNSKIASYAIAPVLGLPAVSMPLGFDNLGLAYGIEFLTLKNNEQELYEIITAYENVNHHSKLPEIAPALYEVPESVDKLKEIHESGLKVNLPPVIKILTDDFNVEPLENKIADFFLNYNDYEDVDETAKSLIKEYETLKDESSVYIKKLKKIIVLIIIATIILLIFLSRRLKKAKRKN
;
A
#
# COMPACT_ATOMS: atom_id res chain seq x y z
N MET A 1 -21.37 32.86 49.34
CA MET A 1 -19.97 32.42 49.13
C MET A 1 -19.72 30.89 49.27
N LYS A 2 -20.74 30.03 49.31
CA LYS A 2 -20.60 28.58 49.40
C LYS A 2 -20.81 27.84 48.08
N TYR A 3 -21.31 28.51 47.05
CA TYR A 3 -21.60 27.90 45.74
C TYR A 3 -20.49 28.10 44.67
N ILE A 4 -19.51 28.96 44.95
CA ILE A 4 -18.40 29.25 43.99
C ILE A 4 -17.27 28.22 44.14
N LYS A 5 -17.17 27.53 45.26
CA LYS A 5 -16.11 26.47 45.46
C LYS A 5 -16.46 25.11 44.86
N ILE A 6 -17.71 24.85 44.50
CA ILE A 6 -18.13 23.56 43.91
C ILE A 6 -17.97 23.57 42.38
N VAL A 7 -18.04 24.73 41.75
CA VAL A 7 -17.87 24.85 40.27
C VAL A 7 -16.40 24.76 39.86
N LEU A 8 -15.45 25.08 40.75
CA LEU A 8 -14.02 25.00 40.47
C LEU A 8 -13.43 23.58 40.64
N ILE A 9 -14.13 22.67 41.30
CA ILE A 9 -13.67 21.27 41.45
C ILE A 9 -14.13 20.39 40.28
N PHE A 10 -15.17 20.77 39.55
CA PHE A 10 -15.63 20.05 38.36
C PHE A 10 -14.89 20.42 37.07
N PHE A 11 -14.11 21.51 37.07
CA PHE A 11 -13.32 21.93 35.90
C PHE A 11 -11.90 21.33 35.86
N PHE A 12 -11.47 20.61 36.91
CA PHE A 12 -10.14 19.99 36.97
C PHE A 12 -10.15 18.46 36.82
N ALA A 13 -11.27 17.85 36.48
CA ALA A 13 -11.39 16.39 36.33
C ALA A 13 -11.67 15.94 34.90
N VAL A 14 -11.55 16.84 33.90
CA VAL A 14 -11.37 16.44 32.50
C VAL A 14 -9.90 16.64 32.17
N ILE A 15 -9.03 15.96 32.90
CA ILE A 15 -7.77 15.52 32.32
C ILE A 15 -8.22 14.42 31.36
N THR A 16 -8.47 14.80 30.11
CA THR A 16 -8.46 13.86 29.02
C THR A 16 -7.17 13.05 29.20
N ASN A 17 -7.30 11.75 29.49
CA ASN A 17 -6.22 10.83 29.25
C ASN A 17 -5.92 10.91 27.76
N VAL A 18 -5.07 11.84 27.35
CA VAL A 18 -4.49 11.84 26.02
C VAL A 18 -3.64 10.59 26.00
N LYS A 19 -4.13 9.57 25.31
CA LYS A 19 -3.38 8.35 25.13
C LYS A 19 -2.09 8.73 24.41
N ALA A 20 -0.97 8.40 24.98
CA ALA A 20 0.32 8.55 24.30
C ALA A 20 0.44 7.40 23.30
N TYR A 21 0.59 7.72 22.04
CA TYR A 21 0.91 6.77 20.97
C TYR A 21 2.43 6.61 20.88
N SER A 22 2.87 5.46 20.39
CA SER A 22 4.28 5.18 20.12
C SER A 22 4.84 6.14 19.08
N LYS A 23 6.14 6.42 19.15
CA LYS A 23 6.85 7.32 18.26
C LYS A 23 8.09 6.60 17.73
N ALA A 24 8.59 7.07 16.60
CA ALA A 24 9.85 6.64 16.03
C ALA A 24 10.61 7.85 15.49
N PRO A 25 11.94 7.75 15.30
CA PRO A 25 12.72 8.81 14.66
C PRO A 25 12.46 8.95 13.16
N VAL A 26 11.49 8.21 12.62
CA VAL A 26 11.03 8.26 11.24
C VAL A 26 9.50 8.33 11.19
N ASP A 27 8.94 9.03 10.21
CA ASP A 27 7.49 9.09 9.99
C ASP A 27 7.07 7.98 9.02
N ILE A 28 6.52 6.87 9.53
CA ILE A 28 6.11 5.71 8.73
C ILE A 28 5.07 6.04 7.64
N THR A 29 4.39 7.19 7.73
CA THR A 29 3.39 7.57 6.73
C THR A 29 4.00 8.10 5.44
N LYS A 30 5.29 8.40 5.46
CA LYS A 30 6.07 8.91 4.33
C LYS A 30 6.96 7.85 3.68
N LEU A 31 7.22 6.73 4.37
CA LEU A 31 8.13 5.70 3.92
C LEU A 31 7.43 4.70 3.00
N ASP A 32 8.14 4.24 1.98
CA ASP A 32 7.83 3.02 1.27
C ASP A 32 8.43 1.79 1.99
N VAL A 33 8.20 0.60 1.46
CA VAL A 33 8.65 -0.63 2.13
C VAL A 33 10.17 -0.81 2.11
N TYR A 34 10.87 -0.25 1.13
CA TYR A 34 12.33 -0.28 1.07
C TYR A 34 12.92 0.66 2.12
N GLU A 35 12.38 1.87 2.24
CA GLU A 35 12.75 2.86 3.25
C GLU A 35 12.42 2.38 4.67
N ILE A 36 11.30 1.64 4.86
CA ILE A 36 10.99 0.99 6.14
C ILE A 36 12.08 -0.04 6.50
N GLN A 37 12.48 -0.89 5.55
CA GLN A 37 13.53 -1.87 5.79
C GLN A 37 14.89 -1.21 6.04
N GLU A 38 15.21 -0.14 5.34
CA GLU A 38 16.41 0.67 5.60
C GLU A 38 16.39 1.32 6.99
N ALA A 39 15.25 1.83 7.42
CA ALA A 39 15.10 2.37 8.77
C ALA A 39 15.33 1.30 9.87
N ILE A 40 14.95 0.04 9.60
CA ILE A 40 15.25 -1.09 10.49
C ILE A 40 16.74 -1.42 10.47
N ASP A 41 17.38 -1.45 9.29
CA ASP A 41 18.82 -1.69 9.16
C ASP A 41 19.66 -0.63 9.88
N ASN A 42 19.20 0.62 9.89
CA ASN A 42 19.85 1.74 10.58
C ASN A 42 19.50 1.83 12.08
N GLY A 43 18.66 0.91 12.60
CA GLY A 43 18.25 0.90 14.01
C GLY A 43 17.25 2.00 14.40
N TYR A 44 16.58 2.63 13.44
CA TYR A 44 15.54 3.65 13.68
C TYR A 44 14.17 3.03 13.96
N LEU A 45 13.95 1.79 13.52
CA LEU A 45 12.77 0.98 13.77
C LEU A 45 13.18 -0.43 14.21
N THR A 46 12.28 -1.07 14.95
CA THR A 46 12.22 -2.53 15.10
C THR A 46 10.91 -3.01 14.47
N TYR A 47 10.78 -4.29 14.17
CA TYR A 47 9.52 -4.84 13.66
C TYR A 47 8.41 -4.73 14.70
N GLU A 48 8.73 -4.91 16.00
CA GLU A 48 7.76 -4.68 17.08
C GLU A 48 7.24 -3.24 17.06
N LEU A 49 8.14 -2.25 17.02
CA LEU A 49 7.76 -0.83 16.98
C LEU A 49 6.95 -0.51 15.71
N LEU A 50 7.35 -1.03 14.55
CA LEU A 50 6.64 -0.85 13.29
C LEU A 50 5.18 -1.33 13.38
N ILE A 51 4.96 -2.55 13.88
CA ILE A 51 3.61 -3.11 14.06
C ILE A 51 2.83 -2.28 15.07
N GLN A 52 3.46 -1.85 16.18
CA GLN A 52 2.81 -1.00 17.18
C GLN A 52 2.36 0.34 16.58
N LEU A 53 3.20 0.99 15.78
CA LEU A 53 2.85 2.26 15.10
C LEU A 53 1.63 2.11 14.17
N TYR A 54 1.52 1.01 13.44
CA TYR A 54 0.35 0.73 12.61
C TYR A 54 -0.90 0.45 13.46
N LEU A 55 -0.78 -0.31 14.54
CA LEU A 55 -1.88 -0.56 15.47
C LEU A 55 -2.36 0.74 16.14
N ASP A 56 -1.44 1.59 16.54
CA ASP A 56 -1.76 2.90 17.12
C ASP A 56 -2.55 3.78 16.12
N ARG A 57 -2.18 3.74 14.82
CA ARG A 57 -2.95 4.45 13.78
C ARG A 57 -4.35 3.88 13.59
N ILE A 58 -4.51 2.56 13.60
CA ILE A 58 -5.82 1.91 13.54
C ILE A 58 -6.66 2.35 14.75
N GLU A 59 -6.10 2.31 15.94
CA GLU A 59 -6.80 2.71 17.15
C GLU A 59 -7.20 4.19 17.15
N ALA A 60 -6.33 5.06 16.67
CA ALA A 60 -6.58 6.50 16.62
C ALA A 60 -7.71 6.87 15.65
N TYR A 61 -7.79 6.21 14.51
CA TYR A 61 -8.60 6.70 13.39
C TYR A 61 -9.73 5.78 12.97
N ASP A 62 -9.63 4.45 13.14
CA ASP A 62 -10.58 3.53 12.51
C ASP A 62 -12.01 3.62 13.05
N SER A 63 -12.20 4.15 14.25
CA SER A 63 -13.54 4.46 14.76
C SER A 63 -14.37 5.40 13.88
N ASN A 64 -13.69 6.23 13.05
CA ASN A 64 -14.33 7.13 12.09
C ASN A 64 -14.54 6.48 10.72
N TYR A 65 -13.69 5.51 10.34
CA TYR A 65 -13.66 4.93 9.01
C TYR A 65 -14.28 3.55 8.93
N ASN A 66 -14.19 2.77 10.00
CA ASN A 66 -14.69 1.41 10.09
C ASN A 66 -14.13 0.49 8.99
N ALA A 67 -12.84 0.66 8.69
CA ALA A 67 -12.13 -0.10 7.67
C ALA A 67 -11.71 -1.50 8.13
N ILE A 68 -11.60 -1.72 9.43
CA ILE A 68 -11.14 -2.96 10.06
C ILE A 68 -12.31 -3.69 10.76
N ILE A 69 -12.37 -5.01 10.62
CA ILE A 69 -13.32 -5.87 11.37
C ILE A 69 -12.64 -6.49 12.58
N SER A 70 -11.42 -7.02 12.41
CA SER A 70 -10.67 -7.66 13.49
C SER A 70 -9.17 -7.50 13.28
N ILE A 71 -8.45 -7.35 14.40
CA ILE A 71 -6.99 -7.29 14.45
C ILE A 71 -6.48 -8.69 14.79
N ASN A 72 -5.30 -9.07 14.26
CA ASN A 72 -4.59 -10.26 14.69
C ASN A 72 -3.92 -9.99 16.03
N GLU A 73 -4.41 -10.63 17.08
CA GLU A 73 -3.89 -10.46 18.44
C GLU A 73 -2.44 -10.94 18.59
N GLU A 74 -1.98 -11.82 17.70
CA GLU A 74 -0.61 -12.34 17.70
C GLU A 74 0.39 -11.46 16.93
N ALA A 75 -0.06 -10.43 16.19
CA ALA A 75 0.81 -9.63 15.31
C ALA A 75 2.03 -9.03 16.03
N LEU A 76 1.86 -8.53 17.26
CA LEU A 76 2.99 -8.01 18.06
C LEU A 76 3.94 -9.12 18.53
N ASN A 77 3.42 -10.31 18.87
CA ASN A 77 4.25 -11.45 19.26
C ASN A 77 5.04 -11.97 18.05
N GLU A 78 4.41 -11.99 16.87
CA GLU A 78 5.09 -12.34 15.62
C GLU A 78 6.21 -11.33 15.32
N ALA A 79 5.97 -10.02 15.49
CA ALA A 79 6.95 -8.96 15.26
C ALA A 79 8.14 -9.03 16.23
N LYS A 80 7.90 -9.28 17.53
CA LYS A 80 8.99 -9.53 18.51
C LYS A 80 9.88 -10.70 18.12
N LYS A 81 9.28 -11.76 17.58
CA LYS A 81 10.04 -12.90 17.07
C LYS A 81 10.88 -12.51 15.86
N CYS A 82 10.33 -11.67 14.98
CA CYS A 82 11.07 -11.11 13.86
C CYS A 82 12.32 -10.33 14.30
N ASP A 83 12.21 -9.49 15.34
CA ASP A 83 13.36 -8.74 15.84
C ASP A 83 14.48 -9.68 16.33
N LEU A 84 14.14 -10.73 17.06
CA LEU A 84 15.12 -11.73 17.51
C LEU A 84 15.76 -12.49 16.35
N GLU A 85 14.97 -12.91 15.35
CA GLU A 85 15.47 -13.60 14.17
C GLU A 85 16.32 -12.68 13.29
N TYR A 86 15.97 -11.40 13.21
CA TYR A 86 16.73 -10.39 12.47
C TYR A 86 18.12 -10.16 13.08
N GLU A 87 18.22 -10.07 14.41
CA GLU A 87 19.49 -9.95 15.12
C GLU A 87 20.42 -11.14 14.86
N GLU A 88 19.85 -12.36 14.74
CA GLU A 88 20.63 -13.58 14.55
C GLU A 88 21.12 -13.79 13.11
N GLN A 89 20.31 -13.45 12.11
CA GLN A 89 20.56 -13.88 10.73
C GLN A 89 20.17 -12.85 9.65
N GLY A 90 19.71 -11.67 10.03
CA GLY A 90 19.20 -10.65 9.10
C GLY A 90 17.87 -11.06 8.44
N ARG A 91 17.40 -10.24 7.50
CA ARG A 91 16.15 -10.53 6.75
C ARG A 91 16.43 -11.30 5.45
N PRO A 92 15.59 -12.29 5.09
CA PRO A 92 15.77 -13.06 3.86
C PRO A 92 15.25 -12.36 2.60
N ASN A 93 14.34 -11.39 2.72
CA ASN A 93 13.73 -10.64 1.61
C ASN A 93 13.07 -9.35 2.10
N VAL A 94 12.70 -8.45 1.17
CA VAL A 94 12.14 -7.13 1.49
C VAL A 94 10.76 -7.19 2.17
N LEU A 95 9.95 -8.22 1.91
CA LEU A 95 8.61 -8.37 2.51
C LEU A 95 8.64 -8.99 3.91
N TRP A 96 9.79 -9.50 4.33
CA TRP A 96 9.90 -10.22 5.60
C TRP A 96 9.52 -9.32 6.77
N CYS A 97 8.61 -9.82 7.60
CA CYS A 97 8.02 -9.18 8.77
C CYS A 97 7.26 -7.87 8.52
N LEU A 98 7.01 -7.52 7.25
CA LEU A 98 6.13 -6.41 6.94
C LEU A 98 4.65 -6.81 7.11
N PRO A 99 3.80 -5.89 7.60
CA PRO A 99 2.38 -6.18 7.80
C PRO A 99 1.58 -6.08 6.51
N ILE A 100 0.52 -6.90 6.42
CA ILE A 100 -0.50 -6.82 5.38
C ILE A 100 -1.90 -6.97 5.99
N ILE A 101 -2.87 -6.21 5.47
CA ILE A 101 -4.28 -6.32 5.82
C ILE A 101 -5.02 -7.12 4.75
N VAL A 102 -5.88 -8.05 5.15
CA VAL A 102 -6.56 -8.92 4.21
C VAL A 102 -8.08 -8.78 4.30
N LYS A 103 -8.74 -8.76 3.15
CA LYS A 103 -10.20 -8.66 3.07
C LYS A 103 -10.88 -9.82 3.80
N ASP A 104 -11.99 -9.53 4.47
CA ASP A 104 -12.66 -10.47 5.36
C ASP A 104 -13.36 -11.67 4.65
N ASN A 105 -13.21 -11.83 3.37
CA ASN A 105 -13.58 -13.04 2.64
C ASN A 105 -12.40 -13.98 2.34
N ILE A 106 -11.20 -13.69 2.86
CA ILE A 106 -9.97 -14.47 2.70
C ILE A 106 -9.64 -15.16 4.02
N ASP A 107 -9.46 -16.47 3.99
CA ASP A 107 -9.18 -17.29 5.16
C ASP A 107 -7.81 -17.04 5.75
N VAL A 108 -7.79 -16.71 7.04
CA VAL A 108 -6.60 -16.68 7.88
C VAL A 108 -6.86 -17.61 9.07
N LYS A 109 -6.07 -18.66 9.21
CA LYS A 109 -6.20 -19.58 10.34
C LYS A 109 -6.00 -18.82 11.67
N GLY A 110 -6.95 -19.01 12.57
CA GLY A 110 -6.97 -18.30 13.86
C GLY A 110 -7.81 -17.01 13.85
N MET A 111 -8.22 -16.51 12.69
CA MET A 111 -9.12 -15.35 12.55
C MET A 111 -10.41 -15.76 11.87
N ALA A 112 -11.55 -15.23 12.33
CA ALA A 112 -12.84 -15.54 11.70
C ALA A 112 -12.90 -14.95 10.27
N THR A 113 -13.50 -15.70 9.33
CA THR A 113 -13.86 -15.23 7.99
C THR A 113 -15.35 -15.01 7.94
N THR A 114 -15.76 -13.75 8.14
CA THR A 114 -17.19 -13.41 8.31
C THR A 114 -17.86 -12.92 7.04
N VAL A 115 -17.10 -12.58 6.02
CA VAL A 115 -17.60 -11.97 4.75
C VAL A 115 -18.44 -10.71 5.05
N GLY A 116 -18.11 -9.97 6.11
CA GLY A 116 -18.84 -8.82 6.61
C GLY A 116 -20.18 -9.16 7.29
N ALA A 117 -20.44 -10.43 7.63
CA ALA A 117 -21.71 -10.89 8.20
C ALA A 117 -21.55 -11.46 9.62
N LYS A 118 -22.23 -10.87 10.61
CA LYS A 118 -22.24 -11.41 11.98
C LYS A 118 -22.79 -12.85 12.08
N ALA A 119 -23.56 -13.27 11.08
CA ALA A 119 -24.02 -14.66 10.99
C ALA A 119 -22.85 -15.68 10.85
N LEU A 120 -21.68 -15.23 10.40
CA LEU A 120 -20.46 -16.03 10.25
C LEU A 120 -19.36 -15.64 11.26
N ALA A 121 -19.70 -14.96 12.37
CA ALA A 121 -18.72 -14.53 13.37
C ALA A 121 -17.98 -15.70 14.05
N ASP A 122 -18.52 -16.91 13.99
CA ASP A 122 -17.91 -18.15 14.49
C ASP A 122 -17.26 -19.01 13.38
N SER A 123 -17.12 -18.47 12.17
CA SER A 123 -16.55 -19.18 11.02
C SER A 123 -15.02 -19.05 11.03
N PHE A 124 -14.35 -19.89 11.79
CA PHE A 124 -12.88 -19.97 11.79
C PHE A 124 -12.42 -21.04 10.78
N PRO A 125 -11.59 -20.68 9.80
CA PRO A 125 -11.08 -21.63 8.82
C PRO A 125 -10.08 -22.60 9.46
N ASN A 126 -10.09 -23.85 9.02
CA ASN A 126 -9.16 -24.88 9.47
C ASN A 126 -7.74 -24.66 8.94
N GLU A 127 -7.62 -23.98 7.80
CA GLU A 127 -6.37 -23.70 7.11
C GLU A 127 -6.32 -22.24 6.63
N ASP A 128 -5.13 -21.72 6.40
CA ASP A 128 -4.93 -20.47 5.66
C ASP A 128 -5.35 -20.65 4.18
N ALA A 129 -5.88 -19.60 3.57
CA ALA A 129 -6.03 -19.52 2.12
C ALA A 129 -4.67 -19.67 1.42
N MET A 130 -4.66 -20.16 0.17
CA MET A 130 -3.39 -20.34 -0.56
C MET A 130 -2.59 -19.06 -0.68
N VAL A 131 -3.25 -17.93 -0.89
CA VAL A 131 -2.61 -16.60 -0.91
C VAL A 131 -1.97 -16.23 0.43
N ILE A 132 -2.60 -16.61 1.55
CA ILE A 132 -2.06 -16.35 2.89
C ILE A 132 -0.86 -17.25 3.19
N LYS A 133 -0.90 -18.52 2.77
CA LYS A 133 0.27 -19.42 2.89
C LYS A 133 1.48 -18.82 2.19
N LYS A 134 1.32 -18.32 0.95
CA LYS A 134 2.41 -17.70 0.17
C LYS A 134 2.95 -16.42 0.83
N LEU A 135 2.09 -15.57 1.39
CA LEU A 135 2.53 -14.38 2.13
C LEU A 135 3.32 -14.76 3.39
N LYS A 136 2.83 -15.73 4.16
CA LYS A 136 3.54 -16.24 5.35
C LYS A 136 4.84 -16.95 5.01
N GLU A 137 4.94 -17.61 3.85
CA GLU A 137 6.20 -18.18 3.33
C GLU A 137 7.26 -17.08 3.04
N LYS A 138 6.84 -15.86 2.71
CA LYS A 138 7.73 -14.69 2.63
C LYS A 138 8.01 -14.04 4.00
N GLY A 139 7.42 -14.56 5.07
CA GLY A 139 7.56 -14.05 6.42
C GLY A 139 6.66 -12.85 6.73
N MET A 140 5.66 -12.52 5.91
CA MET A 140 4.78 -11.39 6.18
C MET A 140 3.85 -11.64 7.37
N ILE A 141 3.54 -10.58 8.11
CA ILE A 141 2.62 -10.57 9.25
C ILE A 141 1.21 -10.20 8.77
N ILE A 142 0.23 -11.04 9.02
CA ILE A 142 -1.18 -10.66 8.78
C ILE A 142 -1.64 -9.80 9.94
N LEU A 143 -1.82 -8.49 9.70
CA LEU A 143 -2.13 -7.54 10.76
C LEU A 143 -3.61 -7.52 11.15
N ALA A 144 -4.50 -7.57 10.17
CA ALA A 144 -5.93 -7.41 10.40
C ALA A 144 -6.80 -7.98 9.26
N LYS A 145 -8.10 -8.19 9.55
CA LYS A 145 -9.15 -8.44 8.56
C LYS A 145 -9.87 -7.12 8.27
N SER A 146 -9.91 -6.72 7.00
CA SER A 146 -10.57 -5.49 6.58
C SER A 146 -12.06 -5.67 6.36
N ASN A 147 -12.84 -4.64 6.68
CA ASN A 147 -14.27 -4.58 6.43
C ASN A 147 -14.59 -4.53 4.93
N MET A 148 -15.76 -4.96 4.56
CA MET A 148 -16.15 -5.12 3.16
C MET A 148 -17.66 -4.93 2.97
N SER A 149 -18.11 -4.79 1.72
CA SER A 149 -19.52 -4.97 1.42
C SER A 149 -19.92 -6.40 1.75
N GLN A 150 -20.95 -6.55 2.58
CA GLN A 150 -21.42 -7.85 3.04
C GLN A 150 -21.68 -8.81 1.87
N TYR A 151 -21.09 -9.99 1.93
CA TYR A 151 -21.10 -11.02 0.89
C TYR A 151 -20.57 -10.56 -0.48
N ALA A 152 -19.80 -9.48 -0.53
CA ALA A 152 -19.29 -8.86 -1.74
C ALA A 152 -20.35 -8.39 -2.75
N PHE A 153 -21.60 -8.16 -2.33
CA PHE A 153 -22.75 -7.90 -3.21
C PHE A 153 -22.80 -6.50 -3.83
N LYS A 154 -22.13 -5.51 -3.25
CA LYS A 154 -22.24 -4.13 -3.71
C LYS A 154 -20.88 -3.54 -4.06
N ALA A 155 -20.77 -2.95 -5.24
CA ALA A 155 -19.61 -2.16 -5.66
C ALA A 155 -19.69 -0.70 -5.18
N GLY A 156 -20.86 -0.13 -5.06
CA GLY A 156 -21.06 1.28 -4.73
C GLY A 156 -20.95 1.66 -3.26
N SER A 157 -20.79 0.67 -2.40
CA SER A 157 -20.60 0.91 -0.96
C SER A 157 -20.03 -0.33 -0.28
N SER A 158 -19.26 -0.13 0.78
CA SER A 158 -18.88 -1.20 1.71
C SER A 158 -19.68 -1.05 2.99
N VAL A 159 -20.85 -1.69 2.99
CA VAL A 159 -21.76 -1.78 4.15
C VAL A 159 -21.86 -3.23 4.57
N SER A 160 -21.64 -3.50 5.85
CA SER A 160 -21.66 -4.84 6.44
C SER A 160 -22.47 -4.86 7.73
N SER A 161 -22.59 -6.04 8.34
CA SER A 161 -23.14 -6.16 9.71
C SER A 161 -22.28 -5.51 10.78
N TYR A 162 -21.05 -5.11 10.44
CA TYR A 162 -20.09 -4.41 11.31
C TYR A 162 -20.13 -2.88 11.09
N GLY A 163 -20.93 -2.41 10.15
CA GLY A 163 -21.11 -0.99 9.86
C GLY A 163 -20.68 -0.61 8.45
N THR A 164 -20.67 0.69 8.19
CA THR A 164 -20.31 1.29 6.91
C THR A 164 -18.84 1.70 6.89
N VAL A 165 -18.13 1.36 5.84
CA VAL A 165 -16.79 1.89 5.58
C VAL A 165 -16.91 3.26 4.91
N HIS A 166 -16.30 4.25 5.51
CA HIS A 166 -16.27 5.62 5.00
C HIS A 166 -15.06 5.85 4.08
N ASN A 167 -15.20 6.82 3.16
CA ASN A 167 -14.12 7.20 2.25
C ASN A 167 -12.94 7.81 3.02
N ALA A 168 -11.71 7.50 2.62
CA ALA A 168 -10.49 7.93 3.30
C ALA A 168 -10.33 9.46 3.34
N TYR A 169 -10.79 10.18 2.30
CA TYR A 169 -10.61 11.63 2.15
C TYR A 169 -11.83 12.44 2.61
N ASN A 170 -13.01 11.81 2.68
CA ASN A 170 -14.22 12.50 3.11
C ASN A 170 -15.25 11.51 3.69
N LEU A 171 -15.45 11.56 5.00
CA LEU A 171 -16.32 10.65 5.75
C LEU A 171 -17.80 10.68 5.31
N ALA A 172 -18.25 11.72 4.62
CA ALA A 172 -19.62 11.81 4.10
C ALA A 172 -19.82 10.99 2.82
N TYR A 173 -18.74 10.47 2.21
CA TYR A 173 -18.79 9.75 0.95
C TYR A 173 -18.46 8.27 1.12
N SER A 174 -18.88 7.49 0.12
CA SER A 174 -18.66 6.05 0.07
C SER A 174 -17.19 5.71 -0.26
N SER A 175 -16.63 4.72 0.43
CA SER A 175 -15.35 4.08 0.06
C SER A 175 -15.46 3.22 -1.21
N TYR A 176 -16.66 3.07 -1.78
CA TYR A 176 -17.01 2.02 -2.73
C TYR A 176 -16.75 0.61 -2.15
N GLY A 177 -16.84 -0.42 -2.96
CA GLY A 177 -16.77 -1.82 -2.53
C GLY A 177 -16.53 -2.81 -3.69
N SER A 178 -16.45 -4.04 -3.32
CA SER A 178 -16.65 -4.62 -1.99
C SER A 178 -15.41 -4.62 -1.10
N SER A 179 -14.19 -4.28 -1.60
CA SER A 179 -12.93 -4.18 -0.84
C SER A 179 -12.68 -2.79 -0.26
N GLY A 180 -13.75 -2.08 0.18
CA GLY A 180 -13.63 -0.71 0.68
C GLY A 180 -12.72 -0.59 1.89
N GLY A 181 -12.83 -1.51 2.86
CA GLY A 181 -11.96 -1.51 4.03
C GLY A 181 -10.48 -1.71 3.67
N SER A 182 -10.18 -2.60 2.71
CA SER A 182 -8.80 -2.81 2.24
C SER A 182 -8.21 -1.55 1.60
N ALA A 183 -8.97 -0.86 0.73
CA ALA A 183 -8.51 0.35 0.08
C ALA A 183 -8.35 1.53 1.07
N VAL A 184 -9.30 1.69 1.99
CA VAL A 184 -9.23 2.73 3.04
C VAL A 184 -8.06 2.48 3.98
N ALA A 185 -7.82 1.23 4.38
CA ALA A 185 -6.71 0.87 5.26
C ALA A 185 -5.34 1.25 4.67
N VAL A 186 -5.13 0.99 3.37
CA VAL A 186 -3.89 1.40 2.68
C VAL A 186 -3.81 2.92 2.54
N ALA A 187 -4.91 3.60 2.16
CA ALA A 187 -4.95 5.06 2.05
C ALA A 187 -4.64 5.77 3.38
N LEU A 188 -5.08 5.19 4.51
CA LEU A 188 -4.84 5.69 5.86
C LEU A 188 -3.50 5.24 6.44
N GLN A 189 -2.71 4.46 5.71
CA GLN A 189 -1.46 3.89 6.20
C GLN A 189 -1.65 3.05 7.49
N TYR A 190 -2.64 2.15 7.48
CA TYR A 190 -2.79 1.13 8.51
C TYR A 190 -1.90 -0.09 8.27
N ALA A 191 -1.43 -0.24 7.03
CA ALA A 191 -0.37 -1.13 6.56
C ALA A 191 0.06 -0.66 5.16
N PRO A 192 1.25 -1.02 4.68
CA PRO A 192 1.69 -0.69 3.33
C PRO A 192 0.86 -1.41 2.26
N PHE A 193 0.34 -2.59 2.57
CA PHE A 193 -0.39 -3.43 1.63
C PHE A 193 -1.74 -3.89 2.16
N ALA A 194 -2.65 -4.18 1.23
CA ALA A 194 -3.81 -4.99 1.52
C ALA A 194 -4.12 -5.97 0.38
N LEU A 195 -4.81 -7.08 0.69
CA LEU A 195 -5.48 -7.91 -0.30
C LEU A 195 -6.95 -7.55 -0.40
N GLY A 196 -7.44 -7.51 -1.63
CA GLY A 196 -8.85 -7.43 -1.96
C GLY A 196 -9.28 -8.53 -2.93
N THR A 197 -10.57 -8.56 -3.28
CA THR A 197 -11.11 -9.46 -4.30
C THR A 197 -11.96 -8.69 -5.31
N ASP A 198 -11.97 -9.13 -6.56
CA ASP A 198 -12.71 -8.48 -7.65
C ASP A 198 -13.54 -9.48 -8.45
N THR A 199 -14.85 -9.30 -8.43
CA THR A 199 -15.78 -10.02 -9.29
C THR A 199 -16.17 -9.18 -10.51
N ASN A 200 -16.45 -7.89 -10.29
CA ASN A 200 -16.81 -6.94 -11.35
C ASN A 200 -15.92 -5.68 -11.33
N SER A 201 -15.66 -5.13 -10.12
CA SER A 201 -14.82 -3.94 -9.91
C SER A 201 -14.40 -3.81 -8.46
N SER A 202 -14.54 -4.86 -7.67
CA SER A 202 -14.46 -4.78 -6.21
C SER A 202 -13.05 -4.59 -5.63
N LEU A 203 -12.01 -4.60 -6.44
CA LEU A 203 -10.65 -4.10 -6.15
C LEU A 203 -10.49 -2.68 -6.68
N ARG A 204 -10.81 -2.49 -7.97
CA ARG A 204 -10.48 -1.30 -8.75
C ARG A 204 -11.32 -0.08 -8.35
N ALA A 205 -12.63 -0.24 -8.15
CA ALA A 205 -13.48 0.87 -7.75
C ALA A 205 -13.17 1.43 -6.35
N PRO A 206 -12.97 0.60 -5.28
CA PRO A 206 -12.51 1.11 -3.99
C PRO A 206 -11.11 1.75 -4.06
N ALA A 207 -10.19 1.18 -4.85
CA ALA A 207 -8.86 1.76 -5.04
C ALA A 207 -8.94 3.16 -5.65
N ALA A 208 -9.72 3.32 -6.73
CA ALA A 208 -9.98 4.62 -7.36
C ALA A 208 -10.55 5.66 -6.39
N ALA A 209 -11.56 5.26 -5.59
CA ALA A 209 -12.24 6.15 -4.66
C ALA A 209 -11.39 6.58 -3.47
N ASN A 210 -10.30 5.85 -3.18
CA ASN A 210 -9.43 6.09 -2.02
C ASN A 210 -7.97 6.36 -2.41
N ASN A 211 -7.71 6.72 -3.69
CA ASN A 211 -6.39 7.16 -4.19
C ASN A 211 -5.27 6.15 -3.93
N VAL A 212 -5.53 4.90 -4.17
CA VAL A 212 -4.57 3.79 -4.08
C VAL A 212 -4.61 2.95 -5.36
N ILE A 213 -3.62 2.08 -5.54
CA ILE A 213 -3.52 1.18 -6.68
C ILE A 213 -4.26 -0.11 -6.36
N GLY A 214 -5.16 -0.56 -7.25
CA GLY A 214 -5.86 -1.83 -7.09
C GLY A 214 -5.72 -2.70 -8.34
N PHE A 215 -4.98 -3.79 -8.23
CA PHE A 215 -4.61 -4.66 -9.34
C PHE A 215 -5.49 -5.92 -9.39
N ARG A 216 -6.26 -6.05 -10.45
CA ARG A 216 -6.95 -7.27 -10.84
C ARG A 216 -6.07 -8.11 -11.76
N SER A 217 -5.68 -9.31 -11.34
CA SER A 217 -4.92 -10.26 -12.19
C SER A 217 -5.80 -10.95 -13.24
N THR A 218 -5.15 -11.61 -14.20
CA THR A 218 -5.81 -12.56 -15.09
C THR A 218 -6.57 -13.63 -14.29
N LEU A 219 -7.78 -13.95 -14.73
CA LEU A 219 -8.60 -14.99 -14.11
C LEU A 219 -7.85 -16.34 -14.07
N ASN A 220 -7.83 -16.96 -12.90
CA ASN A 220 -7.13 -18.21 -12.58
C ASN A 220 -5.59 -18.13 -12.58
N LEU A 221 -4.99 -16.93 -12.63
CA LEU A 221 -3.55 -16.77 -12.45
C LEU A 221 -3.14 -17.03 -10.99
N ILE A 222 -3.98 -16.64 -10.05
CA ILE A 222 -3.77 -16.83 -8.60
C ILE A 222 -4.77 -17.87 -8.09
N ASP A 223 -4.30 -18.82 -7.27
CA ASP A 223 -5.17 -19.81 -6.63
C ASP A 223 -6.06 -19.14 -5.57
N THR A 224 -7.37 -19.27 -5.73
CA THR A 224 -8.37 -18.70 -4.85
C THR A 224 -8.90 -19.66 -3.78
N LYS A 225 -8.24 -20.81 -3.56
CA LYS A 225 -8.61 -21.74 -2.50
C LYS A 225 -8.51 -21.07 -1.13
N GLY A 226 -9.59 -21.19 -0.34
CA GLY A 226 -9.73 -20.51 0.96
C GLY A 226 -10.22 -19.07 0.85
N ILE A 227 -10.80 -18.68 -0.29
CA ILE A 227 -11.50 -17.41 -0.49
C ILE A 227 -12.98 -17.68 -0.72
N VAL A 228 -13.85 -17.01 0.04
CA VAL A 228 -15.30 -17.13 -0.15
C VAL A 228 -15.68 -16.49 -1.47
N ALA A 229 -16.10 -17.32 -2.40
CA ALA A 229 -16.42 -16.90 -3.76
C ALA A 229 -17.81 -16.26 -3.87
N TYR A 230 -17.92 -15.28 -4.78
CA TYR A 230 -19.18 -14.76 -5.27
C TYR A 230 -19.54 -15.32 -6.66
N ASP A 231 -18.58 -15.26 -7.59
CA ASP A 231 -18.70 -15.81 -8.95
C ASP A 231 -17.36 -16.41 -9.40
N ILE A 232 -17.24 -17.73 -9.30
CA ILE A 232 -15.99 -18.46 -9.64
C ILE A 232 -15.53 -18.27 -11.09
N THR A 233 -16.41 -17.77 -11.97
CA THR A 233 -16.09 -17.48 -13.38
C THR A 233 -15.49 -16.08 -13.58
N ARG A 234 -15.36 -15.29 -12.52
CA ARG A 234 -14.89 -13.90 -12.57
C ARG A 234 -13.99 -13.51 -11.40
N ASP A 235 -14.16 -14.18 -10.25
CA ASP A 235 -13.47 -13.80 -9.02
C ASP A 235 -11.97 -13.94 -9.13
N VAL A 236 -11.27 -12.87 -8.76
CA VAL A 236 -9.83 -12.86 -8.56
C VAL A 236 -9.51 -12.22 -7.23
N VAL A 237 -8.33 -12.52 -6.71
CA VAL A 237 -7.68 -11.81 -5.60
C VAL A 237 -6.55 -10.96 -6.15
N GLY A 238 -6.27 -9.83 -5.51
CA GLY A 238 -5.16 -8.99 -5.93
C GLY A 238 -4.74 -7.97 -4.88
N PRO A 239 -3.55 -7.37 -5.08
CA PRO A 239 -2.96 -6.40 -4.19
C PRO A 239 -3.63 -5.03 -4.28
N ILE A 240 -3.61 -4.33 -3.14
CA ILE A 240 -3.85 -2.89 -3.01
C ILE A 240 -2.63 -2.29 -2.34
N SER A 241 -2.06 -1.22 -2.91
CA SER A 241 -0.84 -0.56 -2.44
C SER A 241 -0.85 0.94 -2.78
N LYS A 242 0.17 1.68 -2.35
CA LYS A 242 0.35 3.09 -2.71
C LYS A 242 1.22 3.30 -3.95
N SER A 243 2.17 2.40 -4.21
CA SER A 243 3.07 2.46 -5.35
C SER A 243 2.98 1.21 -6.22
N VAL A 244 3.41 1.35 -7.47
CA VAL A 244 3.47 0.23 -8.43
C VAL A 244 4.50 -0.80 -7.98
N ALA A 245 5.65 -0.37 -7.47
CA ALA A 245 6.69 -1.27 -6.95
C ALA A 245 6.17 -2.14 -5.80
N GLU A 246 5.49 -1.55 -4.83
CA GLU A 246 4.85 -2.28 -3.72
C GLU A 246 3.79 -3.26 -4.23
N ASN A 247 3.00 -2.84 -5.25
CA ASN A 247 1.97 -3.69 -5.85
C ASN A 247 2.57 -4.94 -6.49
N ALA A 248 3.66 -4.75 -7.25
CA ALA A 248 4.37 -5.82 -7.93
C ALA A 248 4.92 -6.86 -6.94
N LEU A 249 5.54 -6.45 -5.83
CA LEU A 249 6.07 -7.35 -4.79
C LEU A 249 5.01 -8.33 -4.27
N ILE A 250 3.79 -7.85 -4.04
CA ILE A 250 2.70 -8.71 -3.59
C ILE A 250 2.23 -9.62 -4.71
N LEU A 251 2.05 -9.11 -5.95
CA LEU A 251 1.63 -9.94 -7.07
C LEU A 251 2.66 -11.04 -7.40
N GLU A 252 3.95 -10.73 -7.36
CA GLU A 252 5.06 -11.71 -7.48
C GLU A 252 4.93 -12.82 -6.46
N THR A 253 4.68 -12.46 -5.21
CA THR A 253 4.49 -13.44 -4.12
C THR A 253 3.29 -14.34 -4.40
N LEU A 254 2.18 -13.77 -4.86
CA LEU A 254 0.95 -14.54 -5.10
C LEU A 254 1.03 -15.43 -6.34
N THR A 255 1.70 -14.98 -7.39
CA THR A 255 1.79 -15.72 -8.66
C THR A 255 3.00 -16.65 -8.72
N GLY A 256 4.12 -16.25 -8.12
CA GLY A 256 5.44 -16.87 -8.28
C GLY A 256 6.18 -16.40 -9.54
N ASN A 257 5.60 -15.43 -10.28
CA ASN A 257 6.27 -14.76 -11.41
C ASN A 257 7.07 -13.57 -10.90
N SER A 258 8.00 -13.05 -11.71
CA SER A 258 8.70 -11.80 -11.45
C SER A 258 8.20 -10.74 -12.40
N TYR A 259 8.06 -9.50 -11.92
CA TYR A 259 7.60 -8.36 -12.71
C TYR A 259 8.61 -7.22 -12.61
N ASP A 260 9.17 -6.84 -13.76
CA ASP A 260 10.08 -5.70 -13.84
C ASP A 260 9.27 -4.40 -13.87
N VAL A 261 9.52 -3.54 -12.90
CA VAL A 261 8.90 -2.22 -12.72
C VAL A 261 9.94 -1.10 -12.77
N SER A 262 11.17 -1.39 -13.26
CA SER A 262 12.24 -0.41 -13.42
C SER A 262 12.11 0.35 -14.74
N ASP A 263 12.52 1.62 -14.74
CA ASP A 263 12.80 2.49 -15.92
C ASP A 263 11.78 2.44 -17.07
N SER A 264 10.51 2.18 -16.77
CA SER A 264 9.45 2.12 -17.78
C SER A 264 9.07 3.50 -18.30
N THR A 265 8.87 3.60 -19.63
CA THR A 265 8.47 4.83 -20.33
C THR A 265 7.31 4.57 -21.28
N PHE A 266 6.64 5.64 -21.75
CA PHE A 266 5.62 5.54 -22.78
C PHE A 266 6.16 5.54 -24.21
N GLU A 267 7.47 5.67 -24.39
CA GLU A 267 8.09 5.71 -25.71
C GLU A 267 7.74 4.48 -26.55
N GLY A 268 7.07 4.69 -27.68
CA GLY A 268 6.61 3.63 -28.58
C GLY A 268 5.39 2.82 -28.13
N LYS A 269 4.78 3.13 -26.97
CA LYS A 269 3.56 2.48 -26.50
C LYS A 269 2.31 3.14 -27.10
N THR A 270 1.37 2.32 -27.56
CA THR A 270 0.06 2.75 -28.07
C THR A 270 -1.02 2.53 -27.01
N ILE A 271 -1.60 3.62 -26.54
CA ILE A 271 -2.65 3.64 -25.51
C ILE A 271 -3.99 4.00 -26.16
N ALA A 272 -4.95 3.08 -26.08
CA ALA A 272 -6.26 3.26 -26.71
C ALA A 272 -7.29 3.77 -25.70
N VAL A 273 -7.93 4.89 -25.99
CA VAL A 273 -9.00 5.50 -25.20
C VAL A 273 -10.35 5.00 -25.66
N LEU A 274 -11.20 4.58 -24.73
CA LEU A 274 -12.59 4.23 -25.01
C LEU A 274 -13.49 5.46 -24.86
N ASP A 275 -13.72 6.18 -25.95
CA ASP A 275 -14.49 7.44 -25.99
C ASP A 275 -15.89 7.31 -25.42
N GLN A 276 -16.53 6.18 -25.63
CA GLN A 276 -17.88 5.90 -25.11
C GLN A 276 -17.95 5.95 -23.57
N PHE A 277 -16.82 5.69 -22.90
CA PHE A 277 -16.75 5.75 -21.45
C PHE A 277 -16.48 7.17 -20.94
N LEU A 278 -15.99 8.03 -21.78
CA LEU A 278 -15.71 9.41 -21.42
C LEU A 278 -16.89 10.35 -21.80
N TYR A 279 -17.33 10.29 -23.08
CA TYR A 279 -18.30 11.25 -23.60
C TYR A 279 -19.74 10.73 -23.62
N GLY A 280 -19.93 9.43 -23.45
CA GLY A 280 -21.25 8.78 -23.39
C GLY A 280 -21.92 8.60 -24.78
N ASP A 281 -22.35 7.38 -25.07
CA ASP A 281 -23.27 7.10 -26.15
C ASP A 281 -24.53 6.42 -25.59
N SER A 282 -25.70 6.90 -26.05
CA SER A 282 -27.00 6.38 -25.69
C SER A 282 -27.29 4.97 -26.23
N SER A 283 -26.48 4.49 -27.18
CA SER A 283 -26.71 3.21 -27.89
C SER A 283 -26.17 1.99 -27.17
N ILE A 284 -25.42 2.15 -26.06
CA ILE A 284 -24.74 1.04 -25.42
C ILE A 284 -25.49 0.57 -24.17
N GLY A 285 -26.24 -0.52 -24.36
CA GLY A 285 -26.69 -1.42 -23.30
C GLY A 285 -27.46 -0.81 -22.13
N GLY A 286 -28.37 0.15 -22.37
CA GLY A 286 -29.27 0.66 -21.34
C GLY A 286 -28.59 1.41 -20.19
N ILE A 287 -27.30 1.68 -20.25
CA ILE A 287 -26.61 2.59 -19.35
C ILE A 287 -26.97 4.00 -19.81
N ALA A 288 -27.97 4.57 -19.16
CA ALA A 288 -28.44 5.92 -19.46
C ALA A 288 -27.28 6.91 -19.43
N THR A 289 -27.09 7.57 -20.51
CA THR A 289 -26.13 8.58 -20.84
C THR A 289 -26.38 9.86 -20.06
N SER A 290 -26.05 9.86 -18.79
CA SER A 290 -25.70 11.12 -18.14
C SER A 290 -24.27 11.44 -18.60
N SER A 291 -24.02 12.70 -18.99
CA SER A 291 -22.70 13.22 -19.21
C SER A 291 -21.77 12.81 -18.07
N THR A 292 -20.57 12.36 -18.39
CA THR A 292 -19.53 12.11 -17.38
C THR A 292 -19.33 13.37 -16.54
N TYR A 293 -19.11 13.21 -15.25
CA TYR A 293 -18.84 14.32 -14.34
C TYR A 293 -17.62 15.12 -14.86
N SER A 294 -17.81 16.42 -15.06
CA SER A 294 -16.84 17.28 -15.77
C SER A 294 -15.45 17.28 -15.16
N GLU A 295 -15.33 17.13 -13.84
CA GLU A 295 -14.03 17.02 -13.18
C GLU A 295 -13.29 15.72 -13.54
N ILE A 296 -14.02 14.61 -13.71
CA ILE A 296 -13.40 13.36 -14.18
C ILE A 296 -12.89 13.53 -15.61
N VAL A 297 -13.67 14.17 -16.48
CA VAL A 297 -13.24 14.45 -17.87
C VAL A 297 -11.97 15.29 -17.86
N ARG A 298 -11.95 16.39 -17.12
CA ARG A 298 -10.77 17.25 -16.99
C ARG A 298 -9.53 16.49 -16.50
N LEU A 299 -9.66 15.76 -15.40
CA LEU A 299 -8.55 14.98 -14.84
C LEU A 299 -8.05 13.92 -15.82
N PHE A 300 -8.96 13.27 -16.56
CA PHE A 300 -8.60 12.24 -17.51
C PHE A 300 -7.90 12.82 -18.75
N GLU A 301 -8.40 13.93 -19.31
CA GLU A 301 -7.76 14.65 -20.40
C GLU A 301 -6.36 15.16 -20.01
N ASP A 302 -6.21 15.72 -18.80
CA ASP A 302 -4.90 16.13 -18.24
C ASP A 302 -3.93 14.92 -18.15
N ALA A 303 -4.41 13.73 -17.79
CA ALA A 303 -3.59 12.53 -17.73
C ALA A 303 -3.20 12.02 -19.12
N LEU A 304 -4.10 12.10 -20.12
CA LEU A 304 -3.76 11.75 -21.51
C LEU A 304 -2.67 12.66 -22.05
N ILE A 305 -2.77 13.98 -21.84
CA ILE A 305 -1.74 14.95 -22.25
C ILE A 305 -0.38 14.59 -21.66
N LYS A 306 -0.30 14.27 -20.36
CA LYS A 306 0.96 13.85 -19.72
C LYS A 306 1.54 12.57 -20.32
N MET A 307 0.69 11.60 -20.66
CA MET A 307 1.13 10.37 -21.34
C MET A 307 1.66 10.65 -22.74
N GLU A 308 1.00 11.52 -23.53
CA GLU A 308 1.48 11.95 -24.86
C GLU A 308 2.81 12.71 -24.77
N GLU A 309 2.95 13.64 -23.82
CA GLU A 309 4.20 14.36 -23.56
C GLU A 309 5.35 13.42 -23.15
N ALA A 310 5.03 12.27 -22.55
CA ALA A 310 5.98 11.21 -22.18
C ALA A 310 6.20 10.17 -23.29
N GLY A 311 5.67 10.40 -24.51
CA GLY A 311 5.94 9.57 -25.69
C GLY A 311 4.86 8.54 -26.04
N ALA A 312 3.72 8.52 -25.36
CA ALA A 312 2.61 7.63 -25.71
C ALA A 312 1.98 8.04 -27.05
N ASN A 313 1.65 7.05 -27.87
CA ASN A 313 0.75 7.23 -29.01
C ASN A 313 -0.69 7.02 -28.55
N ILE A 314 -1.45 8.10 -28.35
CA ILE A 314 -2.86 8.02 -27.92
C ILE A 314 -3.74 7.82 -29.16
N ILE A 315 -4.58 6.79 -29.14
CA ILE A 315 -5.59 6.55 -30.18
C ILE A 315 -6.98 6.48 -29.55
N HIS A 316 -8.00 6.88 -30.31
CA HIS A 316 -9.40 6.88 -29.86
C HIS A 316 -10.19 5.77 -30.54
N LEU A 317 -10.91 4.96 -29.75
CA LEU A 317 -11.75 3.86 -30.22
C LEU A 317 -13.23 4.22 -30.03
N GLU A 318 -13.89 4.60 -31.12
CA GLU A 318 -15.31 5.00 -31.08
C GLU A 318 -16.26 3.79 -30.99
N ASP A 319 -15.93 2.65 -31.59
CA ASP A 319 -16.83 1.51 -31.80
C ASP A 319 -16.47 0.23 -31.02
N PHE A 320 -15.57 0.31 -30.03
CA PHE A 320 -15.06 -0.86 -29.31
C PHE A 320 -16.18 -1.66 -28.60
N TYR A 321 -17.25 -0.98 -28.17
CA TYR A 321 -18.22 -1.51 -27.21
C TYR A 321 -19.52 -2.01 -27.80
N SER A 322 -19.71 -1.92 -29.14
CA SER A 322 -20.98 -2.26 -29.75
C SER A 322 -21.36 -3.74 -29.56
N TYR A 323 -22.68 -4.01 -29.43
CA TYR A 323 -23.38 -5.28 -29.56
C TYR A 323 -22.82 -6.54 -28.83
N LYS A 324 -21.51 -6.85 -28.90
CA LYS A 324 -20.94 -8.09 -28.34
C LYS A 324 -20.82 -8.07 -26.82
N TYR A 325 -20.65 -6.89 -26.22
CA TYR A 325 -20.61 -6.76 -24.75
C TYR A 325 -21.97 -7.02 -24.11
N GLU A 326 -23.08 -6.65 -24.71
CA GLU A 326 -24.41 -6.97 -24.20
C GLU A 326 -24.61 -8.48 -24.07
N LEU A 327 -24.06 -9.26 -25.00
CA LEU A 327 -24.12 -10.70 -24.97
C LEU A 327 -23.29 -11.33 -23.84
N ALA A 328 -22.21 -10.67 -23.43
CA ALA A 328 -21.32 -11.16 -22.37
C ALA A 328 -21.60 -10.53 -21.00
N GLY A 329 -22.07 -9.27 -20.97
CA GLY A 329 -22.10 -8.43 -19.76
C GLY A 329 -23.23 -8.71 -18.77
N ASN A 330 -24.41 -9.10 -19.26
CA ASN A 330 -25.60 -9.23 -18.42
C ASN A 330 -25.75 -10.59 -17.72
N ASN A 331 -24.87 -11.54 -17.99
CA ASN A 331 -25.01 -12.91 -17.49
C ASN A 331 -23.93 -13.23 -16.45
N THR A 332 -24.02 -12.63 -15.25
CA THR A 332 -23.26 -13.09 -14.10
C THR A 332 -23.72 -14.49 -13.69
N MET A 333 -22.78 -15.38 -13.46
CA MET A 333 -23.05 -16.70 -12.90
C MET A 333 -23.13 -16.65 -11.35
N GLY A 334 -22.95 -15.45 -10.74
CA GLY A 334 -22.79 -15.26 -9.31
C GLY A 334 -23.80 -16.00 -8.45
N GLY A 335 -25.13 -15.86 -8.75
CA GLY A 335 -26.14 -16.58 -8.00
C GLY A 335 -26.06 -18.10 -8.11
N TRP A 336 -25.58 -18.63 -9.22
CA TRP A 336 -25.50 -20.08 -9.47
C TRP A 336 -24.23 -20.69 -8.90
N THR A 337 -23.11 -19.97 -9.01
CA THR A 337 -21.79 -20.45 -8.52
C THR A 337 -21.61 -20.21 -7.03
N MET A 338 -22.11 -19.10 -6.49
CA MET A 338 -21.99 -18.75 -5.08
C MET A 338 -22.56 -19.81 -4.14
N CYS A 339 -23.77 -20.30 -4.44
CA CYS A 339 -24.44 -21.29 -3.60
C CYS A 339 -23.63 -22.60 -3.50
N HIS A 340 -23.16 -23.12 -4.63
CA HIS A 340 -22.36 -24.35 -4.65
C HIS A 340 -20.97 -24.12 -3.99
N ALA A 341 -20.29 -23.04 -4.37
CA ALA A 341 -18.98 -22.70 -3.81
C ALA A 341 -19.05 -22.50 -2.29
N PHE A 342 -20.10 -21.83 -1.79
CA PHE A 342 -20.28 -21.64 -0.35
C PHE A 342 -20.55 -22.96 0.38
N ASN A 343 -21.42 -23.82 -0.16
CA ASN A 343 -21.69 -25.12 0.44
C ASN A 343 -20.45 -26.03 0.53
N ASP A 344 -19.52 -25.88 -0.40
CA ASP A 344 -18.24 -26.60 -0.33
C ASP A 344 -17.24 -25.91 0.61
N TYR A 345 -17.16 -24.59 0.57
CA TYR A 345 -16.29 -23.79 1.42
C TYR A 345 -16.57 -23.99 2.91
N ILE A 346 -17.85 -23.90 3.32
CA ILE A 346 -18.22 -23.87 4.74
C ILE A 346 -17.84 -25.16 5.49
N LYS A 347 -17.69 -26.29 4.79
CA LYS A 347 -17.24 -27.56 5.34
C LYS A 347 -15.82 -27.48 5.92
N GLY A 348 -15.02 -26.52 5.48
CA GLY A 348 -13.65 -26.27 5.93
C GLY A 348 -13.54 -25.28 7.10
N THR A 349 -14.65 -24.96 7.77
CA THR A 349 -14.68 -23.98 8.87
C THR A 349 -15.36 -24.56 10.12
N SER A 350 -15.24 -23.83 11.25
CA SER A 350 -15.93 -24.15 12.51
C SER A 350 -17.35 -23.58 12.60
N SER A 351 -17.86 -22.97 11.53
CA SER A 351 -19.16 -22.31 11.53
C SER A 351 -20.30 -23.23 11.92
N LYS A 352 -21.28 -22.72 12.64
CA LYS A 352 -22.56 -23.38 12.88
C LYS A 352 -23.48 -23.36 11.64
N ILE A 353 -23.23 -22.44 10.72
CA ILE A 353 -23.88 -22.42 9.40
C ILE A 353 -23.27 -23.55 8.55
N SER A 354 -24.08 -24.44 8.05
CA SER A 354 -23.63 -25.61 7.29
C SER A 354 -24.02 -25.59 5.80
N SER A 355 -24.80 -24.58 5.41
CA SER A 355 -25.28 -24.46 4.03
C SER A 355 -25.61 -23.02 3.65
N PHE A 356 -25.67 -22.77 2.35
CA PHE A 356 -26.09 -21.47 1.81
C PHE A 356 -27.51 -21.09 2.20
N TYR A 357 -28.40 -22.11 2.35
CA TYR A 357 -29.77 -21.92 2.82
C TYR A 357 -29.79 -21.38 4.27
N GLU A 358 -29.03 -22.02 5.15
CA GLU A 358 -28.93 -21.57 6.55
C GLU A 358 -28.29 -20.18 6.65
N LEU A 359 -27.29 -19.87 5.81
CA LEU A 359 -26.71 -18.52 5.71
C LEU A 359 -27.79 -17.49 5.33
N ALA A 360 -28.58 -17.78 4.30
CA ALA A 360 -29.65 -16.89 3.87
C ALA A 360 -30.72 -16.70 4.95
N ALA A 361 -31.07 -17.76 5.67
CA ALA A 361 -32.01 -17.70 6.79
C ALA A 361 -31.46 -16.89 7.98
N ALA A 362 -30.20 -17.12 8.37
CA ALA A 362 -29.57 -16.44 9.49
C ALA A 362 -29.26 -14.95 9.19
N SER A 363 -29.11 -14.60 7.94
CA SER A 363 -28.81 -13.21 7.48
C SER A 363 -30.06 -12.33 7.36
N GLY A 364 -31.25 -12.86 7.67
CA GLY A 364 -32.51 -12.14 7.57
C GLY A 364 -32.94 -11.89 6.11
N ASN A 365 -33.75 -10.85 5.87
CA ASN A 365 -34.32 -10.57 4.55
C ASN A 365 -33.31 -9.87 3.60
N ILE A 366 -32.10 -10.40 3.46
CA ILE A 366 -31.17 -9.94 2.43
C ILE A 366 -31.63 -10.51 1.08
N TYR A 367 -32.41 -9.74 0.33
CA TYR A 367 -32.98 -10.13 -0.96
C TYR A 367 -31.96 -10.77 -1.91
N SER A 368 -30.74 -10.27 -1.94
CA SER A 368 -29.69 -10.81 -2.82
C SER A 368 -29.31 -12.25 -2.48
N LEU A 369 -29.30 -12.65 -1.20
CA LEU A 369 -29.02 -14.04 -0.81
C LEU A 369 -30.15 -14.97 -1.26
N TRP A 370 -31.41 -14.62 -0.99
CA TRP A 370 -32.56 -15.43 -1.42
C TRP A 370 -32.66 -15.53 -2.92
N ASN A 371 -32.45 -14.43 -3.66
CA ASN A 371 -32.43 -14.45 -5.12
C ASN A 371 -31.30 -15.34 -5.68
N ASN A 372 -30.16 -15.41 -4.99
CA ASN A 372 -29.08 -16.32 -5.37
C ASN A 372 -29.38 -17.75 -4.96
N TYR A 373 -30.08 -18.01 -3.87
CA TYR A 373 -30.52 -19.34 -3.48
C TYR A 373 -31.51 -19.94 -4.51
N ASP A 374 -32.45 -19.14 -5.00
CA ASP A 374 -33.37 -19.57 -6.06
C ASP A 374 -32.65 -19.97 -7.36
N LYS A 375 -31.43 -19.49 -7.55
CA LYS A 375 -30.57 -19.81 -8.70
C LYS A 375 -29.53 -20.91 -8.42
N CYS A 376 -29.62 -21.63 -7.29
CA CYS A 376 -28.68 -22.70 -6.93
C CYS A 376 -28.62 -23.88 -7.88
N SER A 377 -29.62 -24.06 -8.76
CA SER A 377 -29.64 -25.10 -9.78
C SER A 377 -28.81 -24.71 -11.00
N VAL A 378 -27.54 -25.13 -11.05
CA VAL A 378 -26.66 -24.88 -12.21
C VAL A 378 -27.14 -25.66 -13.43
N ASN A 379 -27.43 -24.94 -14.52
CA ASN A 379 -27.61 -25.54 -15.81
C ASN A 379 -26.28 -25.59 -16.58
N ILE A 380 -25.66 -26.77 -16.65
CA ILE A 380 -24.36 -26.99 -17.31
C ILE A 380 -24.37 -26.55 -18.79
N SER A 381 -25.47 -26.71 -19.48
CA SER A 381 -25.62 -26.27 -20.87
C SER A 381 -25.54 -24.76 -20.99
N TYR A 382 -26.14 -24.03 -20.05
CA TYR A 382 -26.08 -22.57 -20.02
C TYR A 382 -24.66 -22.08 -19.73
N THR A 383 -23.93 -22.70 -18.79
CA THR A 383 -22.55 -22.38 -18.48
C THR A 383 -21.64 -22.49 -19.70
N LYS A 384 -21.79 -23.59 -20.46
CA LYS A 384 -21.01 -23.80 -21.69
C LYS A 384 -21.35 -22.76 -22.78
N THR A 385 -22.62 -22.38 -22.91
CA THR A 385 -23.04 -21.33 -23.86
C THR A 385 -22.43 -19.97 -23.48
N MET A 386 -22.39 -19.67 -22.19
CA MET A 386 -21.79 -18.41 -21.71
C MET A 386 -20.27 -18.36 -21.93
N GLU A 387 -19.55 -19.46 -21.67
CA GLU A 387 -18.11 -19.51 -21.94
C GLU A 387 -17.79 -19.36 -23.44
N ASN A 388 -18.57 -19.99 -24.32
CA ASN A 388 -18.39 -19.78 -25.77
C ASN A 388 -18.57 -18.31 -26.18
N LYS A 389 -19.55 -17.60 -25.59
CA LYS A 389 -19.76 -16.17 -25.85
C LYS A 389 -18.60 -15.31 -25.32
N LYS A 390 -18.08 -15.62 -24.14
CA LYS A 390 -16.90 -14.93 -23.59
C LYS A 390 -15.68 -15.12 -24.49
N GLU A 391 -15.48 -16.34 -25.02
CA GLU A 391 -14.39 -16.64 -25.93
C GLU A 391 -14.52 -15.89 -27.25
N GLU A 392 -15.71 -15.83 -27.82
CA GLU A 392 -15.97 -15.03 -29.03
C GLU A 392 -15.62 -13.56 -28.81
N TYR A 393 -15.95 -13.02 -27.61
CA TYR A 393 -15.65 -11.64 -27.30
C TYR A 393 -14.15 -11.41 -27.00
N ARG A 394 -13.45 -12.33 -26.36
CA ARG A 394 -11.99 -12.29 -26.20
C ARG A 394 -11.30 -12.23 -27.55
N ASN A 395 -11.69 -13.07 -28.49
CA ASN A 395 -11.16 -13.08 -29.86
C ASN A 395 -11.39 -11.75 -30.58
N TYR A 396 -12.55 -11.14 -30.40
CA TYR A 396 -12.82 -9.80 -30.92
C TYR A 396 -11.86 -8.75 -30.31
N VAL A 397 -11.66 -8.74 -28.98
CA VAL A 397 -10.74 -7.83 -28.31
C VAL A 397 -9.30 -8.04 -28.79
N ASN A 398 -8.85 -9.30 -28.89
CA ASN A 398 -7.52 -9.62 -29.43
C ASN A 398 -7.33 -9.05 -30.85
N THR A 399 -8.34 -9.20 -31.71
CA THR A 399 -8.29 -8.65 -33.08
C THR A 399 -8.16 -7.12 -33.09
N ILE A 400 -8.80 -6.41 -32.14
CA ILE A 400 -8.67 -4.96 -32.01
C ILE A 400 -7.25 -4.57 -31.54
N PHE A 401 -6.71 -5.26 -30.55
CA PHE A 401 -5.33 -5.04 -30.10
C PHE A 401 -4.32 -5.24 -31.22
N GLU A 402 -4.44 -6.34 -31.97
CA GLU A 402 -3.56 -6.63 -33.12
C GLU A 402 -3.71 -5.59 -34.24
N LYS A 403 -4.96 -5.23 -34.60
CA LYS A 403 -5.25 -4.31 -35.70
C LYS A 403 -4.64 -2.93 -35.50
N TYR A 404 -4.66 -2.44 -34.28
CA TYR A 404 -4.20 -1.08 -33.95
C TYR A 404 -2.87 -1.07 -33.19
N ALA A 405 -2.22 -2.22 -33.02
CA ALA A 405 -1.00 -2.39 -32.23
C ALA A 405 -1.12 -1.76 -30.82
N ILE A 406 -2.20 -2.09 -30.11
CA ILE A 406 -2.52 -1.53 -28.80
C ILE A 406 -1.72 -2.24 -27.73
N ASP A 407 -1.05 -1.47 -26.85
CA ASP A 407 -0.39 -1.99 -25.65
C ASP A 407 -1.36 -2.01 -24.45
N ALA A 408 -2.16 -0.94 -24.28
CA ALA A 408 -3.23 -0.94 -23.27
C ALA A 408 -4.45 -0.13 -23.70
N ILE A 409 -5.59 -0.48 -23.13
CA ILE A 409 -6.82 0.34 -23.19
C ILE A 409 -6.94 1.11 -21.90
N VAL A 410 -7.35 2.38 -21.97
CA VAL A 410 -7.60 3.25 -20.81
C VAL A 410 -8.98 3.87 -20.82
N TYR A 411 -9.52 4.07 -19.63
CA TYR A 411 -10.79 4.77 -19.40
C TYR A 411 -10.89 5.22 -17.94
N PRO A 412 -11.74 6.23 -17.62
CA PRO A 412 -11.97 6.61 -16.23
C PRO A 412 -12.64 5.46 -15.48
N ASN A 413 -12.21 5.16 -14.25
CA ASN A 413 -12.79 4.09 -13.45
C ASN A 413 -14.29 4.31 -13.13
N SER A 414 -14.76 5.55 -13.12
CA SER A 414 -16.16 5.93 -12.90
C SER A 414 -16.56 7.09 -13.80
N LYS A 415 -17.84 7.12 -14.21
CA LYS A 415 -18.47 8.28 -14.88
C LYS A 415 -19.08 9.27 -13.91
N ASN A 416 -19.43 8.84 -12.73
CA ASN A 416 -20.24 9.60 -11.81
C ASN A 416 -19.38 10.15 -10.69
N LYS A 417 -19.83 11.30 -10.17
CA LYS A 417 -19.33 11.79 -8.88
C LYS A 417 -19.50 10.69 -7.81
N LEU A 418 -18.54 10.61 -6.88
CA LEU A 418 -18.64 9.67 -5.78
C LEU A 418 -19.97 9.82 -5.04
N LEU A 419 -20.54 8.68 -4.67
CA LEU A 419 -21.80 8.66 -3.89
C LEU A 419 -21.55 9.04 -2.44
N LYS A 420 -22.49 9.74 -1.83
CA LYS A 420 -22.52 9.87 -0.37
C LYS A 420 -22.84 8.53 0.28
N THR A 421 -22.41 8.33 1.52
CA THR A 421 -22.60 7.08 2.26
C THR A 421 -24.05 6.66 2.42
N ASN A 422 -25.00 7.60 2.42
CA ASN A 422 -26.45 7.37 2.52
C ASN A 422 -27.16 7.26 1.17
N GLU A 423 -26.45 7.44 0.05
CA GLU A 423 -27.01 7.32 -1.29
C GLU A 423 -26.86 5.89 -1.79
N SER A 424 -27.93 5.34 -2.34
CA SER A 424 -27.92 4.07 -3.05
C SER A 424 -28.22 4.33 -4.52
N ASN A 425 -27.22 4.29 -5.37
CA ASN A 425 -27.42 4.30 -6.81
C ASN A 425 -26.95 2.97 -7.41
N SER A 426 -27.85 2.27 -8.09
CA SER A 426 -27.53 1.04 -8.82
C SER A 426 -26.74 1.28 -10.13
N LYS A 427 -26.50 2.54 -10.47
CA LYS A 427 -25.85 2.97 -11.72
C LYS A 427 -24.39 3.39 -11.53
N ILE A 428 -23.64 2.71 -10.67
CA ILE A 428 -22.20 2.89 -10.64
C ILE A 428 -21.67 2.21 -11.89
N ALA A 429 -21.18 3.01 -12.81
CA ALA A 429 -20.53 2.53 -14.00
C ALA A 429 -19.12 2.01 -13.65
N SER A 430 -19.05 0.84 -13.04
CA SER A 430 -17.84 0.06 -13.07
C SER A 430 -17.88 -0.78 -14.35
N TYR A 431 -16.88 -0.58 -15.18
CA TYR A 431 -16.84 -1.28 -16.45
C TYR A 431 -16.41 -2.72 -16.23
N ALA A 432 -17.24 -3.65 -16.70
CA ALA A 432 -17.05 -5.07 -16.46
C ALA A 432 -16.25 -5.77 -17.59
N ILE A 433 -15.50 -5.04 -18.41
CA ILE A 433 -14.72 -5.64 -19.52
C ILE A 433 -13.75 -6.68 -18.98
N ALA A 434 -12.84 -6.26 -18.11
CA ALA A 434 -11.82 -7.13 -17.54
C ALA A 434 -12.43 -8.36 -16.81
N PRO A 435 -13.43 -8.21 -15.91
CA PRO A 435 -14.04 -9.34 -15.24
C PRO A 435 -14.75 -10.33 -16.17
N VAL A 436 -15.49 -9.82 -17.15
CA VAL A 436 -16.23 -10.67 -18.10
C VAL A 436 -15.30 -11.50 -18.94
N LEU A 437 -14.19 -10.90 -19.39
CA LEU A 437 -13.23 -11.56 -20.27
C LEU A 437 -12.11 -12.27 -19.51
N GLY A 438 -12.01 -12.07 -18.20
CA GLY A 438 -10.94 -12.64 -17.37
C GLY A 438 -9.57 -12.02 -17.65
N LEU A 439 -9.56 -10.73 -18.04
CA LEU A 439 -8.35 -9.96 -18.35
C LEU A 439 -7.76 -9.32 -17.10
N PRO A 440 -6.44 -9.03 -17.09
CA PRO A 440 -5.83 -8.20 -16.07
C PRO A 440 -6.22 -6.73 -16.27
N ALA A 441 -6.43 -6.01 -15.17
CA ALA A 441 -6.71 -4.59 -15.17
C ALA A 441 -6.29 -3.95 -13.85
N VAL A 442 -5.90 -2.69 -13.88
CA VAL A 442 -5.47 -1.96 -12.72
C VAL A 442 -6.14 -0.60 -12.66
N SER A 443 -6.56 -0.21 -11.47
CA SER A 443 -6.96 1.18 -11.19
C SER A 443 -5.78 1.92 -10.58
N MET A 444 -5.40 3.03 -11.23
CA MET A 444 -4.37 3.96 -10.79
C MET A 444 -5.01 5.26 -10.31
N PRO A 445 -4.38 6.00 -9.36
CA PRO A 445 -4.80 7.35 -9.00
C PRO A 445 -4.85 8.27 -10.21
N LEU A 446 -5.98 8.95 -10.42
CA LEU A 446 -6.15 9.93 -11.48
C LEU A 446 -5.99 11.37 -10.97
N GLY A 447 -6.44 11.64 -9.76
CA GLY A 447 -6.40 12.95 -9.12
C GLY A 447 -7.61 13.21 -8.25
N PHE A 448 -7.73 14.46 -7.80
CA PHE A 448 -8.78 14.90 -6.88
C PHE A 448 -9.66 15.98 -7.52
N ASP A 449 -10.96 15.97 -7.21
CA ASP A 449 -11.86 17.06 -7.53
C ASP A 449 -11.74 18.23 -6.51
N ASN A 450 -12.50 19.31 -6.74
CA ASN A 450 -12.55 20.49 -5.87
C ASN A 450 -13.17 20.23 -4.49
N LEU A 451 -13.71 19.04 -4.24
CA LEU A 451 -14.18 18.62 -2.92
C LEU A 451 -13.15 17.72 -2.20
N GLY A 452 -11.98 17.52 -2.81
CA GLY A 452 -10.94 16.62 -2.30
C GLY A 452 -11.30 15.15 -2.41
N LEU A 453 -12.22 14.78 -3.33
CA LEU A 453 -12.59 13.39 -3.60
C LEU A 453 -11.68 12.81 -4.68
N ALA A 454 -11.14 11.62 -4.45
CA ALA A 454 -10.26 10.93 -5.37
C ALA A 454 -11.02 10.23 -6.49
N TYR A 455 -10.39 10.17 -7.66
CA TYR A 455 -10.84 9.41 -8.83
C TYR A 455 -9.69 8.59 -9.40
N GLY A 456 -10.03 7.54 -10.16
CA GLY A 456 -9.05 6.63 -10.76
C GLY A 456 -9.18 6.54 -12.27
N ILE A 457 -8.06 6.20 -12.91
CA ILE A 457 -7.96 5.75 -14.30
C ILE A 457 -7.72 4.25 -14.31
N GLU A 458 -8.35 3.53 -15.22
CA GLU A 458 -8.19 2.09 -15.36
C GLU A 458 -7.40 1.77 -16.62
N PHE A 459 -6.37 0.94 -16.46
CA PHE A 459 -5.60 0.35 -17.55
C PHE A 459 -5.96 -1.14 -17.67
N LEU A 460 -6.09 -1.62 -18.89
CA LEU A 460 -6.45 -2.99 -19.21
C LEU A 460 -5.59 -3.48 -20.37
N THR A 461 -5.07 -4.71 -20.25
CA THR A 461 -4.35 -5.38 -21.34
C THR A 461 -4.94 -6.76 -21.64
N LEU A 462 -4.31 -7.49 -22.56
CA LEU A 462 -4.71 -8.86 -22.91
C LEU A 462 -4.42 -9.85 -21.78
N LYS A 463 -5.02 -11.00 -21.86
CA LYS A 463 -4.88 -12.08 -20.87
C LYS A 463 -3.41 -12.53 -20.74
N ASN A 464 -2.93 -12.66 -19.52
CA ASN A 464 -1.58 -13.04 -19.13
C ASN A 464 -0.48 -12.02 -19.52
N ASN A 465 -0.85 -10.76 -19.74
CA ASN A 465 0.09 -9.66 -20.03
C ASN A 465 0.30 -8.75 -18.80
N GLU A 466 0.41 -9.34 -17.60
CA GLU A 466 0.64 -8.58 -16.36
C GLU A 466 1.96 -7.80 -16.40
N GLN A 467 3.02 -8.33 -17.02
CA GLN A 467 4.30 -7.64 -17.16
C GLN A 467 4.14 -6.34 -17.97
N GLU A 468 3.49 -6.41 -19.13
CA GLU A 468 3.24 -5.22 -19.95
C GLU A 468 2.37 -4.20 -19.25
N LEU A 469 1.37 -4.69 -18.47
CA LEU A 469 0.53 -3.82 -17.66
C LEU A 469 1.37 -3.09 -16.59
N TYR A 470 2.32 -3.77 -15.94
CA TYR A 470 3.25 -3.15 -14.99
C TYR A 470 4.16 -2.11 -15.66
N GLU A 471 4.71 -2.38 -16.84
CA GLU A 471 5.51 -1.38 -17.58
C GLU A 471 4.71 -0.11 -17.84
N ILE A 472 3.47 -0.25 -18.29
CA ILE A 472 2.59 0.89 -18.61
C ILE A 472 2.22 1.69 -17.36
N ILE A 473 1.83 1.01 -16.27
CA ILE A 473 1.43 1.72 -15.05
C ILE A 473 2.62 2.31 -14.29
N THR A 474 3.82 1.76 -14.43
CA THR A 474 5.05 2.38 -13.94
C THR A 474 5.36 3.66 -14.71
N ALA A 475 5.27 3.62 -16.05
CA ALA A 475 5.40 4.82 -16.87
C ALA A 475 4.34 5.89 -16.49
N TYR A 476 3.10 5.45 -16.20
CA TYR A 476 2.04 6.35 -15.76
C TYR A 476 2.32 6.95 -14.37
N GLU A 477 2.77 6.15 -13.41
CA GLU A 477 3.12 6.62 -12.05
C GLU A 477 4.19 7.71 -12.11
N ASN A 478 5.20 7.56 -13.00
CA ASN A 478 6.28 8.53 -13.20
C ASN A 478 5.78 9.91 -13.67
N VAL A 479 4.70 9.97 -14.43
CA VAL A 479 4.18 11.23 -14.99
C VAL A 479 2.95 11.76 -14.27
N ASN A 480 2.23 10.94 -13.53
CA ASN A 480 0.99 11.31 -12.84
C ASN A 480 0.96 10.82 -11.39
N HIS A 481 1.90 11.30 -10.59
CA HIS A 481 2.01 10.91 -9.19
C HIS A 481 1.05 11.73 -8.31
N HIS A 482 0.14 11.06 -7.59
CA HIS A 482 -0.85 11.66 -6.70
C HIS A 482 -0.86 11.01 -5.30
N SER A 483 0.32 10.83 -4.69
CA SER A 483 0.36 10.34 -3.31
C SER A 483 -0.01 11.46 -2.34
N LYS A 484 -1.07 11.25 -1.54
CA LYS A 484 -1.52 12.21 -0.52
C LYS A 484 -2.07 11.46 0.68
N LEU A 485 -1.52 11.72 1.87
CA LEU A 485 -2.12 11.26 3.12
C LEU A 485 -3.44 12.04 3.36
N PRO A 486 -4.54 11.36 3.78
CA PRO A 486 -5.78 12.05 4.14
C PRO A 486 -5.59 13.04 5.29
N GLU A 487 -6.02 14.30 5.10
CA GLU A 487 -5.85 15.39 6.08
C GLU A 487 -6.53 15.10 7.43
N ILE A 488 -7.60 14.29 7.42
CA ILE A 488 -8.35 13.90 8.62
C ILE A 488 -7.74 12.69 9.35
N ALA A 489 -6.65 12.13 8.83
CA ALA A 489 -5.85 11.09 9.49
C ALA A 489 -4.35 11.39 9.32
N PRO A 490 -3.87 12.52 9.89
CA PRO A 490 -2.47 12.91 9.78
C PRO A 490 -1.52 11.91 10.47
N ALA A 491 -0.22 12.16 10.38
CA ALA A 491 0.76 11.46 11.20
C ALA A 491 0.42 11.63 12.69
N LEU A 492 0.62 10.59 13.50
CA LEU A 492 0.33 10.63 14.95
C LEU A 492 1.37 11.40 15.74
N TYR A 493 2.53 11.63 15.16
CA TYR A 493 3.65 12.37 15.74
C TYR A 493 4.42 13.09 14.65
N GLU A 494 5.15 14.12 15.04
CA GLU A 494 6.08 14.83 14.17
C GLU A 494 7.52 14.46 14.56
N VAL A 495 8.37 14.22 13.57
CA VAL A 495 9.80 14.01 13.77
C VAL A 495 10.47 15.39 13.73
N PRO A 496 11.16 15.83 14.81
CA PRO A 496 11.84 17.12 14.80
C PRO A 496 12.97 17.19 13.78
N GLU A 497 13.20 18.37 13.18
CA GLU A 497 14.29 18.61 12.22
C GLU A 497 15.67 18.26 12.79
N SER A 498 15.87 18.45 14.10
CA SER A 498 17.11 18.07 14.78
C SER A 498 17.37 16.56 14.74
N VAL A 499 16.30 15.74 14.79
CA VAL A 499 16.40 14.29 14.69
C VAL A 499 16.78 13.88 13.26
N ASP A 500 16.22 14.52 12.24
CA ASP A 500 16.61 14.27 10.84
C ASP A 500 18.09 14.64 10.61
N LYS A 501 18.53 15.79 11.13
CA LYS A 501 19.94 16.17 11.07
C LYS A 501 20.85 15.19 11.83
N LEU A 502 20.41 14.64 12.96
CA LEU A 502 21.16 13.64 13.72
C LEU A 502 21.26 12.31 12.95
N LYS A 503 20.21 11.91 12.22
CA LYS A 503 20.25 10.75 11.32
C LYS A 503 21.28 10.93 10.21
N GLU A 504 21.29 12.08 9.53
CA GLU A 504 22.31 12.40 8.51
C GLU A 504 23.74 12.28 9.06
N ILE A 505 23.98 12.72 10.29
CA ILE A 505 25.27 12.59 10.95
C ILE A 505 25.59 11.13 11.22
N HIS A 506 24.64 10.34 11.71
CA HIS A 506 24.78 8.92 12.00
C HIS A 506 25.10 8.11 10.74
N GLU A 507 24.33 8.26 9.69
CA GLU A 507 24.46 7.57 8.40
C GLU A 507 25.77 7.93 7.67
N SER A 508 26.21 9.19 7.75
CA SER A 508 27.49 9.61 7.16
C SER A 508 28.71 9.04 7.90
N GLY A 509 28.50 8.42 9.04
CA GLY A 509 29.53 8.05 10.02
C GLY A 509 30.15 9.29 10.66
N LEU A 510 30.41 9.26 11.97
CA LEU A 510 31.05 10.36 12.70
C LEU A 510 32.48 10.55 12.18
N LYS A 511 32.65 11.42 11.18
CA LYS A 511 33.93 11.69 10.52
C LYS A 511 34.67 12.81 11.23
N VAL A 512 35.53 12.45 12.17
CA VAL A 512 36.60 13.30 12.62
C VAL A 512 37.82 13.05 11.70
N ASN A 513 38.13 14.01 10.81
CA ASN A 513 39.20 13.89 9.80
C ASN A 513 40.59 13.92 10.46
N LEU A 514 40.94 12.88 11.18
CA LEU A 514 42.29 12.69 11.71
C LEU A 514 43.17 11.93 10.70
N PRO A 515 44.36 12.42 10.34
CA PRO A 515 45.31 11.61 9.58
C PRO A 515 45.58 10.26 10.28
N PRO A 516 45.76 9.15 9.55
CA PRO A 516 45.88 7.81 10.12
C PRO A 516 46.97 7.68 11.20
N VAL A 517 48.06 8.45 11.07
CA VAL A 517 49.16 8.48 12.05
C VAL A 517 48.74 9.10 13.38
N ILE A 518 47.75 10.00 13.39
CA ILE A 518 47.26 10.65 14.60
C ILE A 518 46.27 9.76 15.33
N LYS A 519 45.45 9.01 14.58
CA LYS A 519 44.53 8.01 15.13
C LYS A 519 45.24 6.94 15.99
N ILE A 520 46.53 6.70 15.72
CA ILE A 520 47.40 5.74 16.48
C ILE A 520 48.01 6.37 17.74
N LEU A 521 48.07 7.70 17.82
CA LEU A 521 48.85 8.40 18.87
C LEU A 521 48.00 9.03 19.97
N THR A 522 46.67 9.09 19.82
CA THR A 522 45.81 9.73 20.82
C THR A 522 44.39 9.13 20.78
N ASP A 523 43.85 8.79 21.95
CA ASP A 523 42.45 8.44 22.17
C ASP A 523 41.58 9.69 22.40
N ASP A 524 42.15 10.90 22.34
CA ASP A 524 41.47 12.16 22.70
C ASP A 524 40.30 12.52 21.74
N PHE A 525 40.21 11.88 20.55
CA PHE A 525 39.17 12.07 19.56
C PHE A 525 38.49 10.76 19.20
N ASN A 526 38.33 9.87 20.17
CA ASN A 526 37.52 8.66 19.99
C ASN A 526 36.04 9.03 19.85
N VAL A 527 35.45 8.72 18.70
CA VAL A 527 34.04 9.01 18.39
C VAL A 527 33.10 7.90 18.89
N GLU A 528 33.63 6.72 19.21
CA GLU A 528 32.87 5.54 19.65
C GLU A 528 31.92 5.82 20.84
N PRO A 529 32.29 6.60 21.88
CA PRO A 529 31.34 6.92 22.95
C PRO A 529 30.15 7.76 22.48
N LEU A 530 30.36 8.64 21.49
CA LEU A 530 29.28 9.45 20.92
C LEU A 530 28.44 8.65 19.94
N GLU A 531 29.05 7.79 19.12
CA GLU A 531 28.34 6.82 18.27
C GLU A 531 27.41 5.95 19.10
N ASN A 532 27.89 5.41 20.21
CA ASN A 532 27.08 4.61 21.13
C ASN A 532 25.93 5.41 21.74
N LYS A 533 26.12 6.68 22.11
CA LYS A 533 25.05 7.56 22.62
C LYS A 533 23.99 7.83 21.56
N ILE A 534 24.39 8.03 20.30
CA ILE A 534 23.48 8.29 19.19
C ILE A 534 22.69 7.01 18.87
N ALA A 535 23.33 5.86 18.83
CA ALA A 535 22.65 4.57 18.65
C ALA A 535 21.65 4.29 19.78
N ASP A 536 22.04 4.54 21.05
CA ASP A 536 21.15 4.41 22.22
C ASP A 536 19.95 5.37 22.13
N PHE A 537 20.18 6.61 21.68
CA PHE A 537 19.10 7.58 21.47
C PHE A 537 18.05 7.07 20.48
N PHE A 538 18.48 6.50 19.33
CA PHE A 538 17.53 5.98 18.34
C PHE A 538 16.84 4.71 18.83
N LEU A 539 17.56 3.81 19.48
CA LEU A 539 17.00 2.57 20.01
C LEU A 539 15.94 2.81 21.10
N ASN A 540 16.17 3.80 21.96
CA ASN A 540 15.31 4.13 23.10
C ASN A 540 14.52 5.43 22.89
N TYR A 541 14.21 5.78 21.63
CA TYR A 541 13.61 7.06 21.22
C TYR A 541 12.35 7.43 22.01
N ASN A 542 11.50 6.43 22.33
CA ASN A 542 10.26 6.63 23.07
C ASN A 542 10.46 6.96 24.56
N ASP A 543 11.64 6.68 25.12
CA ASP A 543 11.94 6.88 26.53
C ASP A 543 12.41 8.30 26.84
N TYR A 544 12.71 9.09 25.81
CA TYR A 544 13.17 10.48 25.99
C TYR A 544 11.96 11.44 26.07
N GLU A 545 11.92 12.24 27.16
CA GLU A 545 10.88 13.25 27.37
C GLU A 545 10.91 14.34 26.30
N ASP A 546 12.11 14.81 25.93
CA ASP A 546 12.35 15.83 24.91
C ASP A 546 13.41 15.34 23.91
N VAL A 547 12.90 14.71 22.86
CA VAL A 547 13.72 14.16 21.78
C VAL A 547 14.44 15.25 20.95
N ASP A 548 13.80 16.44 20.80
CA ASP A 548 14.38 17.55 20.05
C ASP A 548 15.59 18.13 20.80
N GLU A 549 15.47 18.38 22.11
CA GLU A 549 16.55 18.91 22.93
C GLU A 549 17.70 17.90 23.06
N THR A 550 17.38 16.61 23.19
CA THR A 550 18.39 15.54 23.25
C THR A 550 19.15 15.45 21.92
N ALA A 551 18.47 15.46 20.78
CA ALA A 551 19.11 15.44 19.46
C ALA A 551 20.02 16.66 19.25
N LYS A 552 19.57 17.87 19.61
CA LYS A 552 20.37 19.09 19.56
C LYS A 552 21.63 18.99 20.43
N SER A 553 21.52 18.38 21.61
CA SER A 553 22.66 18.17 22.50
C SER A 553 23.70 17.23 21.89
N LEU A 554 23.27 16.11 21.30
CA LEU A 554 24.15 15.16 20.62
C LEU A 554 24.82 15.78 19.38
N ILE A 555 24.09 16.57 18.59
CA ILE A 555 24.65 17.32 17.45
C ILE A 555 25.72 18.28 17.92
N LYS A 556 25.46 19.03 19.00
CA LYS A 556 26.42 19.97 19.56
C LYS A 556 27.69 19.27 20.08
N GLU A 557 27.56 18.12 20.70
CA GLU A 557 28.67 17.29 21.13
C GLU A 557 29.54 16.87 19.93
N TYR A 558 28.93 16.45 18.84
CA TYR A 558 29.61 16.10 17.59
C TYR A 558 30.33 17.31 16.96
N GLU A 559 29.67 18.48 16.85
CA GLU A 559 30.25 19.69 16.30
C GLU A 559 31.45 20.16 17.14
N THR A 560 31.36 20.05 18.46
CA THR A 560 32.47 20.39 19.38
C THR A 560 33.67 19.47 19.13
N LEU A 561 33.48 18.16 19.08
CA LEU A 561 34.54 17.18 18.76
C LEU A 561 35.20 17.45 17.41
N LYS A 562 34.43 17.81 16.42
CA LYS A 562 34.89 18.13 15.06
C LYS A 562 35.72 19.40 15.04
N ASP A 563 35.33 20.44 15.77
CA ASP A 563 36.06 21.70 15.87
C ASP A 563 37.39 21.55 16.65
N GLU A 564 37.35 20.85 17.78
CA GLU A 564 38.56 20.58 18.58
C GLU A 564 39.57 19.76 17.78
N SER A 565 39.13 18.73 17.05
CA SER A 565 39.98 17.94 16.17
C SER A 565 40.63 18.80 15.07
N SER A 566 39.86 19.71 14.48
CA SER A 566 40.35 20.65 13.46
C SER A 566 41.44 21.60 13.99
N VAL A 567 41.24 22.13 15.21
CA VAL A 567 42.24 22.99 15.90
C VAL A 567 43.49 22.18 16.20
N TYR A 568 43.37 20.96 16.69
CA TYR A 568 44.50 20.06 16.98
C TYR A 568 45.31 19.74 15.72
N ILE A 569 44.66 19.40 14.61
CA ILE A 569 45.30 19.14 13.31
C ILE A 569 46.07 20.36 12.83
N LYS A 570 45.53 21.58 12.97
CA LYS A 570 46.23 22.82 12.61
C LYS A 570 47.47 23.04 13.45
N LYS A 571 47.42 22.78 14.77
CA LYS A 571 48.58 22.85 15.67
C LYS A 571 49.65 21.81 15.27
N LEU A 572 49.25 20.60 15.01
CA LEU A 572 50.15 19.50 14.64
C LEU A 572 50.85 19.75 13.30
N LYS A 573 50.14 20.26 12.28
CA LYS A 573 50.75 20.68 11.01
C LYS A 573 51.82 21.71 11.21
N LYS A 574 51.64 22.70 12.11
CA LYS A 574 52.66 23.69 12.45
C LYS A 574 53.88 23.06 13.10
N ILE A 575 53.68 22.10 14.03
CA ILE A 575 54.79 21.38 14.69
C ILE A 575 55.57 20.54 13.68
N ILE A 576 54.90 19.81 12.79
CA ILE A 576 55.54 19.02 11.74
C ILE A 576 56.39 19.90 10.81
N VAL A 577 55.86 21.05 10.40
CA VAL A 577 56.62 22.02 9.59
C VAL A 577 57.88 22.51 10.33
N LEU A 578 57.80 22.82 11.63
CA LEU A 578 58.93 23.22 12.45
C LEU A 578 59.98 22.11 12.57
N ILE A 579 59.57 20.83 12.75
CA ILE A 579 60.45 19.67 12.79
C ILE A 579 61.16 19.49 11.44
N ILE A 580 60.44 19.61 10.31
CA ILE A 580 61.04 19.54 8.98
C ILE A 580 62.10 20.63 8.78
N ILE A 581 61.77 21.88 9.15
CA ILE A 581 62.71 23.00 9.07
C ILE A 581 63.97 22.73 9.94
N ALA A 582 63.78 22.29 11.19
CA ALA A 582 64.90 21.97 12.10
C ALA A 582 65.76 20.84 11.53
N THR A 583 65.13 19.79 10.95
CA THR A 583 65.85 18.67 10.31
C THR A 583 66.68 19.15 9.10
N ILE A 584 66.08 20.00 8.25
CA ILE A 584 66.82 20.61 7.12
C ILE A 584 67.98 21.43 7.58
N ILE A 585 67.80 22.26 8.61
CA ILE A 585 68.87 23.06 9.17
C ILE A 585 70.00 22.15 9.72
N LEU A 586 69.64 21.06 10.43
CA LEU A 586 70.58 20.08 10.95
C LEU A 586 71.40 19.41 9.84
N LEU A 587 70.70 19.00 8.77
CA LEU A 587 71.33 18.40 7.59
C LEU A 587 72.27 19.33 6.87
N ILE A 588 71.91 20.61 6.76
CA ILE A 588 72.80 21.66 6.20
C ILE A 588 74.03 21.83 7.08
N PHE A 589 73.83 21.85 8.39
CA PHE A 589 74.96 22.01 9.36
C PHE A 589 75.88 20.78 9.29
N LEU A 590 75.36 19.58 9.27
CA LEU A 590 76.14 18.35 9.14
C LEU A 590 76.87 18.27 7.79
N SER A 591 76.25 18.69 6.69
CA SER A 591 76.89 18.74 5.37
C SER A 591 78.03 19.74 5.31
N ARG A 592 77.89 20.89 5.99
CA ARG A 592 78.97 21.90 6.13
C ARG A 592 80.13 21.38 6.99
N ARG A 593 79.86 20.64 8.08
CA ARG A 593 80.90 19.98 8.91
C ARG A 593 81.64 18.90 8.12
N LEU A 594 80.96 18.08 7.37
CA LEU A 594 81.55 17.03 6.50
C LEU A 594 82.43 17.65 5.40
N LYS A 595 82.00 18.73 4.77
CA LYS A 595 82.82 19.50 3.79
C LYS A 595 84.06 20.13 4.42
N LYS A 596 83.98 20.56 5.68
CA LYS A 596 85.14 21.14 6.41
C LYS A 596 86.12 20.04 6.86
N ALA A 597 85.60 18.81 7.17
CA ALA A 597 86.46 17.69 7.50
C ALA A 597 87.17 17.12 6.25
N LYS A 598 86.50 17.08 5.07
CA LYS A 598 87.11 16.67 3.78
C LYS A 598 88.17 17.70 3.24
N ARG A 599 88.20 18.92 3.74
CA ARG A 599 89.21 19.92 3.38
C ARG A 599 90.42 19.97 4.33
N LYS A 600 90.38 19.14 5.41
CA LYS A 600 91.53 19.04 6.38
C LYS A 600 92.31 17.73 6.22
N ASN A 601 91.86 16.83 5.39
CA ASN A 601 92.57 15.67 4.86
C ASN A 601 93.00 15.98 3.40
#